data_e4c7d7c74556117bfbfe2151ef5157e1
#
_entry.id   e4c7d7c74556117bfbfe2151ef5157e1
#
_cell.length_a   1.000
_cell.length_b   1.000
_cell.length_c   1.000
_cell.angle_alpha   90.00
_cell.angle_beta   90.00
_cell.angle_gamma   90.00
#
_symmetry.space_group_name_H-M   'P 1'
#
loop_
_entity.id
_entity.type
_entity.pdbx_description
1 polymer ?
#
loop_
_entity_poly.entity_id
_entity_poly.type
_entity_poly.pdbx_seq_one_letter_code
_entity_poly.pdbx_strand_id
1 'polypeptide(L)'
;LQGRPVNAKALEVFDQLQTAQRSQSISALGRDHVLFFFFRSDCPYCHAFAPTLEAFQARHGIKVVAISVDGGPIPGFADARRDNGIATTLRVTQVPAVYLAQPFTGKITPIGFGVLSEAQLVERISMVAA
;
A
#
# COMPACT_ATOMS: atom_id res chain seq x y z
N LEU A 1 -8.73 -29.69 -11.48
CA LEU A 1 -8.83 -29.06 -11.25
C LEU A 1 -8.40 -27.99 -10.72
N GLN A 2 -8.69 -27.43 -10.80
CA GLN A 2 -8.45 -26.21 -10.60
C GLN A 2 -9.00 -25.61 -9.42
N GLY A 3 -9.29 -25.79 -8.48
CA GLY A 3 -9.77 -25.17 -7.28
C GLY A 3 -8.83 -25.40 -6.12
N ARG A 4 -9.25 -24.99 -4.95
CA ARG A 4 -8.48 -25.17 -3.73
C ARG A 4 -8.49 -26.65 -3.31
N PRO A 5 -7.40 -27.15 -2.73
CA PRO A 5 -7.36 -28.48 -2.14
C PRO A 5 -8.44 -28.67 -1.07
N VAL A 6 -8.91 -29.91 -0.88
CA VAL A 6 -10.07 -30.17 -0.01
C VAL A 6 -9.73 -30.56 1.42
N ASN A 7 -8.49 -30.93 1.76
CA ASN A 7 -8.13 -31.24 3.13
C ASN A 7 -7.37 -30.09 3.80
N ALA A 8 -7.43 -30.02 5.12
CA ALA A 8 -6.91 -28.90 5.88
C ALA A 8 -5.42 -28.69 5.68
N LYS A 9 -4.63 -29.77 5.63
CA LYS A 9 -3.18 -29.66 5.45
C LYS A 9 -2.83 -29.13 4.07
N ALA A 10 -3.50 -29.61 3.04
CA ALA A 10 -3.30 -29.17 1.68
C ALA A 10 -3.74 -27.72 1.50
N LEU A 11 -4.82 -27.28 2.15
CA LEU A 11 -5.27 -25.90 2.13
C LEU A 11 -4.23 -24.97 2.75
N GLU A 12 -3.63 -25.39 3.87
CA GLU A 12 -2.60 -24.60 4.54
C GLU A 12 -1.38 -24.39 3.63
N VAL A 13 -0.89 -25.45 2.99
CA VAL A 13 0.23 -25.36 2.06
C VAL A 13 -0.12 -24.50 0.86
N PHE A 14 -1.32 -24.67 0.31
CA PHE A 14 -1.79 -23.89 -0.83
C PHE A 14 -1.82 -22.41 -0.49
N ASP A 15 -2.35 -22.02 0.68
CA ASP A 15 -2.43 -20.64 1.11
C ASP A 15 -1.04 -20.05 1.35
N GLN A 16 -0.11 -20.80 1.90
CA GLN A 16 1.27 -20.36 2.10
C GLN A 16 1.97 -20.07 0.77
N LEU A 17 1.81 -20.96 -0.21
CA LEU A 17 2.39 -20.76 -1.54
C LEU A 17 1.80 -19.54 -2.24
N GLN A 18 0.50 -19.35 -2.13
CA GLN A 18 -0.18 -18.21 -2.72
C GLN A 18 0.30 -16.90 -2.10
N THR A 19 0.44 -16.86 -0.78
CA THR A 19 0.95 -15.71 -0.06
C THR A 19 2.38 -15.38 -0.49
N ALA A 20 3.24 -16.39 -0.61
CA ALA A 20 4.61 -16.22 -1.06
C ALA A 20 4.69 -15.65 -2.47
N GLN A 21 3.84 -16.13 -3.38
CA GLN A 21 3.78 -15.62 -4.75
C GLN A 21 3.37 -14.16 -4.80
N ARG A 22 2.37 -13.78 -4.01
CA ARG A 22 1.91 -12.38 -3.93
C ARG A 22 3.00 -11.48 -3.39
N SER A 23 3.70 -11.91 -2.35
CA SER A 23 4.80 -11.14 -1.77
C SER A 23 5.93 -10.93 -2.77
N GLN A 24 6.28 -11.97 -3.53
CA GLN A 24 7.30 -11.86 -4.58
C GLN A 24 6.88 -10.90 -5.68
N SER A 25 5.62 -10.93 -6.08
CA SER A 25 5.09 -10.03 -7.10
C SER A 25 5.17 -8.57 -6.66
N ILE A 26 4.84 -8.30 -5.40
CA ILE A 26 4.92 -6.95 -4.86
C ILE A 26 6.38 -6.49 -4.75
N SER A 27 7.27 -7.36 -4.31
CA SER A 27 8.70 -7.04 -4.22
C SER A 27 9.26 -6.69 -5.61
N ALA A 28 8.83 -7.40 -6.65
CA ALA A 28 9.22 -7.10 -8.02
C ALA A 28 8.71 -5.72 -8.47
N LEU A 29 7.48 -5.36 -8.08
CA LEU A 29 6.93 -4.03 -8.37
C LEU A 29 7.77 -2.92 -7.71
N GLY A 30 8.34 -3.18 -6.55
CA GLY A 30 9.12 -2.20 -5.82
C GLY A 30 10.35 -1.69 -6.55
N ARG A 31 10.74 -2.32 -7.65
CA ARG A 31 11.87 -1.87 -8.48
C ARG A 31 11.57 -0.57 -9.21
N ASP A 32 10.30 -0.35 -9.58
CA ASP A 32 9.90 0.80 -10.39
C ASP A 32 8.59 1.44 -9.95
N HIS A 33 8.03 1.00 -8.81
CA HIS A 33 6.80 1.56 -8.25
C HIS A 33 7.02 2.01 -6.82
N VAL A 34 6.20 2.97 -6.39
CA VAL A 34 6.12 3.39 -4.99
C VAL A 34 4.66 3.45 -4.59
N LEU A 35 4.42 3.44 -3.28
CA LEU A 35 3.08 3.71 -2.76
C LEU A 35 3.05 5.14 -2.24
N PHE A 36 2.04 5.89 -2.65
CA PHE A 36 1.76 7.19 -2.05
C PHE A 36 0.80 6.98 -0.88
N PHE A 37 1.15 7.54 0.26
CA PHE A 37 0.30 7.53 1.45
C PHE A 37 -0.05 8.97 1.79
N PHE A 38 -1.29 9.36 1.48
CA PHE A 38 -1.80 10.68 1.80
C PHE A 38 -2.38 10.68 3.21
N PHE A 39 -1.97 11.64 4.02
CA PHE A 39 -2.40 11.73 5.42
C PHE A 39 -2.55 13.17 5.85
N ARG A 40 -3.25 13.35 6.97
CA ARG A 40 -3.25 14.60 7.73
C ARG A 40 -2.67 14.31 9.10
N SER A 41 -1.95 15.28 9.65
CA SER A 41 -1.34 15.12 10.97
C SER A 41 -2.39 15.00 12.09
N ASP A 42 -3.60 15.53 11.86
CA ASP A 42 -4.71 15.50 12.81
C ASP A 42 -5.70 14.35 12.58
N CYS A 43 -5.33 13.38 11.77
CA CYS A 43 -6.22 12.27 11.42
C CYS A 43 -5.90 11.03 12.26
N PRO A 44 -6.78 10.62 13.20
CA PRO A 44 -6.51 9.43 14.02
C PRO A 44 -6.35 8.15 13.22
N TYR A 45 -7.14 7.96 12.16
CA TYR A 45 -7.03 6.77 11.32
C TYR A 45 -5.71 6.74 10.54
N CYS A 46 -5.19 7.92 10.15
CA CYS A 46 -3.87 8.00 9.52
C CYS A 46 -2.78 7.54 10.48
N HIS A 47 -2.85 7.99 11.73
CA HIS A 47 -1.89 7.56 12.76
C HIS A 47 -2.00 6.07 13.04
N ALA A 48 -3.21 5.51 13.03
CA ALA A 48 -3.42 4.08 13.24
C ALA A 48 -2.89 3.25 12.07
N PHE A 49 -2.96 3.78 10.86
CA PHE A 49 -2.55 3.07 9.65
C PHE A 49 -1.05 3.13 9.39
N ALA A 50 -0.38 4.18 9.83
CA ALA A 50 1.04 4.39 9.56
C ALA A 50 1.93 3.19 9.96
N PRO A 51 1.78 2.57 11.15
CA PRO A 51 2.59 1.40 11.48
C PRO A 51 2.40 0.21 10.53
N THR A 52 1.19 0.03 10.01
CA THR A 52 0.90 -1.02 9.03
C THR A 52 1.68 -0.77 7.74
N LEU A 53 1.74 0.47 7.28
CA LEU A 53 2.49 0.84 6.09
C LEU A 53 4.00 0.73 6.30
N GLU A 54 4.50 1.06 7.48
CA GLU A 54 5.90 0.86 7.80
C GLU A 54 6.27 -0.63 7.71
N ALA A 55 5.46 -1.49 8.31
CA ALA A 55 5.68 -2.94 8.28
C ALA A 55 5.57 -3.46 6.84
N PHE A 56 4.61 -2.96 6.08
CA PHE A 56 4.43 -3.34 4.68
C PHE A 56 5.66 -3.00 3.85
N GLN A 57 6.18 -1.79 3.99
CA GLN A 57 7.38 -1.33 3.29
C GLN A 57 8.58 -2.22 3.62
N ALA A 58 8.78 -2.52 4.91
CA ALA A 58 9.89 -3.34 5.36
C ALA A 58 9.79 -4.78 4.87
N ARG A 59 8.56 -5.32 4.84
CA ARG A 59 8.35 -6.73 4.51
C ARG A 59 8.37 -6.98 3.02
N HIS A 60 7.81 -6.08 2.22
CA HIS A 60 7.62 -6.32 0.79
C HIS A 60 8.55 -5.52 -0.11
N GLY A 61 9.35 -4.62 0.45
CA GLY A 61 10.36 -3.92 -0.32
C GLY A 61 9.84 -2.87 -1.30
N ILE A 62 8.62 -2.40 -1.13
CA ILE A 62 8.09 -1.31 -1.93
C ILE A 62 8.08 -0.03 -1.08
N LYS A 63 8.69 1.04 -1.61
CA LYS A 63 8.83 2.30 -0.88
C LYS A 63 7.49 2.97 -0.68
N VAL A 64 7.21 3.40 0.54
CA VAL A 64 6.05 4.23 0.86
C VAL A 64 6.50 5.68 0.94
N VAL A 65 5.92 6.50 0.09
CA VAL A 65 6.14 7.95 0.09
C VAL A 65 4.96 8.60 0.79
N ALA A 66 5.18 9.08 2.00
CA ALA A 66 4.13 9.74 2.77
C ALA A 66 3.99 11.20 2.35
N ILE A 67 2.76 11.64 2.11
CA ILE A 67 2.45 12.98 1.64
C ILE A 67 1.46 13.62 2.60
N SER A 68 1.89 14.71 3.24
CA SER A 68 1.09 15.41 4.25
C SER A 68 0.20 16.45 3.58
N VAL A 69 -1.10 16.25 3.67
CA VAL A 69 -2.08 17.17 3.07
C VAL A 69 -2.16 18.48 3.85
N ASP A 70 -1.95 18.43 5.17
CA ASP A 70 -1.99 19.63 6.02
C ASP A 70 -0.59 20.19 6.35
N GLY A 71 0.47 19.55 5.86
CA GLY A 71 1.85 19.97 6.12
C GLY A 71 2.42 19.52 7.45
N GLY A 72 1.63 18.86 8.29
CA GLY A 72 2.10 18.36 9.59
C GLY A 72 2.72 16.98 9.50
N PRO A 73 3.41 16.55 10.57
CA PRO A 73 4.14 15.28 10.58
C PRO A 73 3.26 14.09 10.95
N ILE A 74 3.82 12.90 10.77
CA ILE A 74 3.24 11.65 11.28
C ILE A 74 4.38 10.75 11.77
N PRO A 75 4.24 10.08 12.92
CA PRO A 75 5.26 9.14 13.39
C PRO A 75 5.52 8.02 12.39
N GLY A 76 6.79 7.64 12.25
CA GLY A 76 7.19 6.57 11.36
C GLY A 76 7.60 7.02 9.96
N PHE A 77 7.26 8.25 9.57
CA PHE A 77 7.60 8.79 8.26
C PHE A 77 8.25 10.16 8.42
N ALA A 78 9.48 10.16 8.92
CA ALA A 78 10.26 11.40 9.12
C ALA A 78 10.56 12.10 7.79
N ASP A 79 10.54 11.35 6.68
CA ASP A 79 10.77 11.87 5.33
C ASP A 79 9.48 12.27 4.62
N ALA A 80 8.37 12.38 5.34
CA ALA A 80 7.10 12.78 4.75
C ALA A 80 7.23 14.12 4.03
N ARG A 81 6.62 14.21 2.86
CA ARG A 81 6.64 15.39 2.02
C ARG A 81 5.37 16.20 2.22
N ARG A 82 5.47 17.50 2.06
CA ARG A 82 4.27 18.35 2.02
C ARG A 82 3.61 18.19 0.66
N ASP A 83 2.28 18.13 0.65
CA ASP A 83 1.51 18.09 -0.59
C ASP A 83 1.81 19.34 -1.42
N ASN A 84 2.07 19.14 -2.70
CA ASN A 84 2.38 20.20 -3.65
C ASN A 84 1.28 20.38 -4.71
N GLY A 85 0.07 19.91 -4.41
CA GLY A 85 -1.06 19.96 -5.35
C GLY A 85 -1.44 18.60 -5.91
N ILE A 86 -0.64 17.56 -5.66
CA ILE A 86 -0.93 16.23 -6.19
C ILE A 86 -2.22 15.65 -5.58
N ALA A 87 -2.51 15.96 -4.31
CA ALA A 87 -3.74 15.50 -3.68
C ALA A 87 -4.96 16.05 -4.41
N THR A 88 -4.94 17.31 -4.81
CA THR A 88 -6.02 17.92 -5.58
C THR A 88 -6.12 17.29 -6.97
N THR A 89 -4.98 17.09 -7.64
CA THR A 89 -4.93 16.47 -8.97
C THR A 89 -5.56 15.08 -8.95
N LEU A 90 -5.27 14.28 -7.92
CA LEU A 90 -5.80 12.94 -7.79
C LEU A 90 -7.19 12.91 -7.14
N ARG A 91 -7.72 14.08 -6.77
CA ARG A 91 -9.02 14.21 -6.10
C ARG A 91 -9.08 13.42 -4.79
N VAL A 92 -8.02 13.57 -3.99
CA VAL A 92 -7.97 12.94 -2.67
C VAL A 92 -8.85 13.76 -1.73
N THR A 93 -10.04 13.23 -1.44
CA THR A 93 -11.03 13.89 -0.58
C THR A 93 -11.15 13.20 0.78
N GLN A 94 -10.48 12.06 0.95
CA GLN A 94 -10.57 11.26 2.17
C GLN A 94 -9.18 10.74 2.50
N VAL A 95 -8.77 10.86 3.74
CA VAL A 95 -7.51 10.30 4.24
C VAL A 95 -7.81 9.32 5.37
N PRO A 96 -6.98 8.27 5.55
CA PRO A 96 -5.79 7.94 4.77
C PRO A 96 -6.16 7.44 3.38
N ALA A 97 -5.29 7.68 2.40
CA ALA A 97 -5.45 7.21 1.03
C ALA A 97 -4.13 6.64 0.52
N VAL A 98 -4.20 5.55 -0.22
CA VAL A 98 -3.01 4.88 -0.78
C VAL A 98 -3.17 4.73 -2.28
N TYR A 99 -2.12 5.11 -3.01
CA TYR A 99 -2.05 4.98 -4.47
C TYR A 99 -0.77 4.26 -4.85
N LEU A 100 -0.85 3.44 -5.89
CA LEU A 100 0.34 2.82 -6.49
C LEU A 100 0.80 3.73 -7.63
N ALA A 101 2.04 4.17 -7.58
CA ALA A 101 2.59 5.10 -8.57
C ALA A 101 3.79 4.49 -9.29
N GLN A 102 3.85 4.68 -10.61
CA GLN A 102 5.00 4.28 -11.41
C GLN A 102 5.63 5.55 -11.96
N PRO A 103 6.74 6.03 -11.38
CA PRO A 103 7.31 7.34 -11.72
C PRO A 103 7.73 7.50 -13.16
N PHE A 104 8.19 6.42 -13.81
CA PHE A 104 8.66 6.49 -15.20
C PHE A 104 7.54 6.80 -16.18
N THR A 105 6.37 6.22 -15.98
CA THR A 105 5.21 6.43 -16.86
C THR A 105 4.28 7.50 -16.35
N GLY A 106 4.37 7.83 -15.06
CA GLY A 106 3.45 8.74 -14.40
C GLY A 106 2.10 8.12 -14.09
N LYS A 107 1.94 6.81 -14.26
CA LYS A 107 0.70 6.13 -13.97
C LYS A 107 0.50 6.05 -12.45
N ILE A 108 -0.65 6.50 -11.97
CA ILE A 108 -1.01 6.49 -10.54
C ILE A 108 -2.38 5.86 -10.40
N THR A 109 -2.45 4.78 -9.62
CA THR A 109 -3.67 3.97 -9.49
C THR A 109 -4.11 3.94 -8.03
N PRO A 110 -5.37 4.24 -7.72
CA PRO A 110 -5.86 4.17 -6.34
C PRO A 110 -5.86 2.71 -5.87
N ILE A 111 -5.37 2.51 -4.64
CA ILE A 111 -5.38 1.20 -3.98
C ILE A 111 -6.50 1.15 -2.96
N GLY A 112 -6.68 2.20 -2.16
CA GLY A 112 -7.75 2.23 -1.21
C GLY A 112 -7.77 3.48 -0.36
N PHE A 113 -8.90 3.65 0.33
CA PHE A 113 -9.16 4.77 1.21
C PHE A 113 -9.54 4.20 2.58
N GLY A 114 -9.08 4.87 3.64
CA GLY A 114 -9.29 4.38 4.98
C GLY A 114 -8.21 3.37 5.39
N VAL A 115 -8.37 2.78 6.56
CA VAL A 115 -7.40 1.84 7.13
C VAL A 115 -7.55 0.48 6.47
N LEU A 116 -6.45 -0.03 5.95
CA LEU A 116 -6.38 -1.37 5.36
C LEU A 116 -5.40 -2.22 6.15
N SER A 117 -5.63 -3.53 6.20
CA SER A 117 -4.64 -4.46 6.73
C SER A 117 -3.53 -4.71 5.70
N GLU A 118 -2.40 -5.27 6.15
CA GLU A 118 -1.35 -5.67 5.21
C GLU A 118 -1.89 -6.64 4.16
N ALA A 119 -2.70 -7.60 4.57
CA ALA A 119 -3.27 -8.58 3.64
C ALA A 119 -4.15 -7.91 2.58
N GLN A 120 -4.94 -6.91 2.98
CA GLN A 120 -5.76 -6.16 2.03
C GLN A 120 -4.91 -5.34 1.07
N LEU A 121 -3.81 -4.74 1.56
CA LEU A 121 -2.87 -4.02 0.69
C LEU A 121 -2.27 -4.96 -0.35
N VAL A 122 -1.79 -6.12 0.07
CA VAL A 122 -1.23 -7.13 -0.83
C VAL A 122 -2.25 -7.53 -1.89
N GLU A 123 -3.46 -7.84 -1.48
CA GLU A 123 -4.52 -8.26 -2.39
C GLU A 123 -4.85 -7.19 -3.42
N ARG A 124 -5.07 -5.96 -2.96
CA ARG A 124 -5.47 -4.86 -3.85
C ARG A 124 -4.38 -4.46 -4.82
N ILE A 125 -3.13 -4.41 -4.35
CA ILE A 125 -1.99 -4.10 -5.22
C ILE A 125 -1.83 -5.19 -6.26
N SER A 126 -1.97 -6.46 -5.86
CA SER A 126 -1.87 -7.59 -6.80
C SER A 126 -2.95 -7.51 -7.88
N MET A 127 -4.15 -7.08 -7.53
CA MET A 127 -5.25 -6.95 -8.48
C MET A 127 -5.00 -5.86 -9.52
N VAL A 128 -4.51 -4.70 -9.12
CA VAL A 128 -4.32 -3.58 -10.05
C VAL A 128 -3.03 -3.71 -10.87
N ALA A 129 -2.08 -4.51 -10.40
CA ALA A 129 -0.81 -4.73 -11.07
C ALA A 129 -0.84 -5.93 -12.01
N ALA A 130 -1.92 -6.69 -12.00
CA ALA A 130 -2.04 -7.90 -12.83
C ALA A 130 -2.12 -7.58 -14.33
#